data_479bf72b3b1f7234aef823276e4a1793
#
_entry.id   479bf72b3b1f7234aef823276e4a1793
#
_cell.length_a   1.000
_cell.length_b   1.000
_cell.length_c   1.000
_cell.angle_alpha   90.00
_cell.angle_beta   90.00
_cell.angle_gamma   90.00
#
_symmetry.space_group_name_H-M   'P 1'
#
loop_
_entity.id
_entity.type
_entity.pdbx_description
1 polymer ?
#
loop_
_entity_poly.entity_id
_entity_poly.type
_entity_poly.pdbx_seq_one_letter_code
_entity_poly.pdbx_strand_id
1 'polypeptide(L)'
;MTSPLLRRTTLAALLLALPMTLHGQGRTAPNALPAAERPFGTMRDQAAMQQRWLKQRLDTFLPALMRKHGIDLWVVPMREYNEDPVFSSIVSPETFAARRRTIYVFFDKCAATKAPVTSTCVERLALGGTSQGGVFETKSSTRPVAAQPGGRQAELWGDEQWQLLKAAIEDRKPSVIGIDRSKTFAFTDGLSSGELQGMSEALGATWTAKFRDAEALPLELIASRLPEEEAFFTKMTELVWQMTQTMFSDKVIVAGQTRTSDLVWWWRQRVNDQGLGTWFQPSIEVQRQGVADVGEDPVIMPGDVLHCDVGITVARLNTDTQHMAYVLKAGETDAPAGLKAALANANAMQDIAMEEIKPGRTGNEILKSVLDRMKAKGINGTMYSHPIGMHGHGAGPLIGLWDLQGGVPGRGDAKVIPSMWFSIELQATTPVAEWGGQAVRMAQEEDMIVGADGKTRWSLKRQNSLFLVKSQGK
;
A
#
# COMPACT_ATOMS: atom_id res chain seq x y z
N MET A 1 -2.31 88.39 39.25
CA MET A 1 -0.89 87.97 39.19
C MET A 1 -0.86 86.95 38.02
N THR A 2 -0.19 87.33 37.05
CA THR A 2 -0.05 86.93 35.67
C THR A 2 0.50 85.51 35.45
N SER A 3 -0.17 84.76 34.54
CA SER A 3 0.40 83.54 33.99
C SER A 3 0.47 83.67 32.47
N PRO A 4 1.58 83.29 31.83
CA PRO A 4 1.68 83.44 30.36
C PRO A 4 1.22 82.25 29.58
N LEU A 5 0.55 82.53 28.43
CA LEU A 5 0.14 81.61 27.40
C LEU A 5 1.32 80.99 26.70
N LEU A 6 1.27 79.61 26.59
CA LEU A 6 2.09 78.87 25.63
C LEU A 6 1.27 78.63 24.36
N ARG A 7 1.75 79.14 23.24
CA ARG A 7 1.25 78.86 21.88
C ARG A 7 1.66 77.46 21.46
N ARG A 8 0.70 76.62 21.11
CA ARG A 8 0.93 75.37 20.40
C ARG A 8 0.84 75.61 18.89
N THR A 9 1.94 75.42 18.21
CA THR A 9 1.99 75.31 16.75
C THR A 9 1.64 73.88 16.32
N THR A 10 0.54 73.73 15.61
CA THR A 10 0.11 72.50 14.99
C THR A 10 0.84 72.33 13.64
N LEU A 11 1.72 71.33 13.54
CA LEU A 11 2.30 70.88 12.29
C LEU A 11 1.31 69.90 11.64
N ALA A 12 0.71 70.29 10.52
CA ALA A 12 -0.12 69.43 9.69
C ALA A 12 0.83 68.56 8.83
N ALA A 13 0.89 67.29 9.11
CA ALA A 13 1.58 66.28 8.23
C ALA A 13 0.60 65.87 7.16
N LEU A 14 0.87 66.22 5.92
CA LEU A 14 0.19 65.75 4.72
C LEU A 14 0.63 64.31 4.44
N LEU A 15 -0.22 63.33 4.75
CA LEU A 15 -0.05 61.93 4.35
C LEU A 15 -0.51 61.80 2.91
N LEU A 16 0.39 61.70 1.96
CA LEU A 16 0.18 61.25 0.59
C LEU A 16 -0.15 59.75 0.62
N ALA A 17 -1.45 59.41 0.49
CA ALA A 17 -1.87 58.00 0.24
C ALA A 17 -1.57 57.65 -1.22
N LEU A 18 -0.50 56.91 -1.45
CA LEU A 18 -0.26 56.19 -2.70
C LEU A 18 -1.22 54.98 -2.76
N PRO A 19 -1.96 54.75 -3.85
CA PRO A 19 -2.74 53.54 -3.99
C PRO A 19 -1.77 52.36 -4.16
N MET A 20 -1.67 51.53 -3.12
CA MET A 20 -1.11 50.18 -3.27
C MET A 20 -2.08 49.35 -4.11
N THR A 21 -1.77 49.21 -5.39
CA THR A 21 -2.37 48.15 -6.20
C THR A 21 -1.79 46.84 -5.67
N LEU A 22 -2.54 46.11 -4.82
CA LEU A 22 -2.31 44.72 -4.52
C LEU A 22 -2.48 43.92 -5.80
N HIS A 23 -1.43 43.77 -6.57
CA HIS A 23 -1.31 42.66 -7.49
C HIS A 23 -1.21 41.40 -6.61
N GLY A 24 -2.30 40.67 -6.51
CA GLY A 24 -2.31 39.31 -5.99
C GLY A 24 -1.45 38.45 -6.89
N GLN A 25 -0.13 38.50 -6.69
CA GLN A 25 0.74 37.45 -7.15
C GLN A 25 0.32 36.22 -6.38
N GLY A 26 -0.32 35.27 -7.07
CA GLY A 26 -0.60 33.95 -6.54
C GLY A 26 0.72 33.44 -5.92
N ARG A 27 0.75 33.33 -4.60
CA ARG A 27 1.87 32.68 -3.90
C ARG A 27 1.87 31.23 -4.38
N THR A 28 2.68 30.94 -5.39
CA THR A 28 3.15 29.58 -5.58
C THR A 28 3.85 29.18 -4.29
N ALA A 29 3.40 28.09 -3.68
CA ALA A 29 4.08 27.55 -2.52
C ALA A 29 5.57 27.41 -2.87
N PRO A 30 6.51 27.94 -2.04
CA PRO A 30 7.91 28.10 -2.42
C PRO A 30 8.65 26.79 -2.74
N ASN A 31 8.03 25.62 -2.54
CA ASN A 31 8.60 24.29 -2.76
C ASN A 31 7.72 23.37 -3.61
N ALA A 32 6.74 23.89 -4.35
CA ALA A 32 5.98 23.04 -5.28
C ALA A 32 6.89 22.70 -6.47
N LEU A 33 7.20 21.41 -6.64
CA LEU A 33 7.88 20.92 -7.84
C LEU A 33 7.10 21.37 -9.09
N PRO A 34 7.78 21.78 -10.18
CA PRO A 34 7.14 22.04 -11.46
C PRO A 34 6.24 20.87 -11.86
N ALA A 35 5.14 21.15 -12.55
CA ALA A 35 4.19 20.11 -12.99
C ALA A 35 4.87 19.00 -13.82
N ALA A 36 5.93 19.35 -14.58
CA ALA A 36 6.75 18.40 -15.34
C ALA A 36 7.58 17.42 -14.47
N GLU A 37 7.78 17.75 -13.20
CA GLU A 37 8.55 16.92 -12.25
C GLU A 37 7.65 16.03 -11.38
N ARG A 38 6.34 16.06 -11.60
CA ARG A 38 5.38 15.20 -10.89
C ARG A 38 5.20 13.89 -11.66
N PRO A 39 5.83 12.80 -11.23
CA PRO A 39 5.86 11.57 -12.03
C PRO A 39 4.48 10.93 -12.24
N PHE A 40 3.52 11.24 -11.37
CA PHE A 40 2.17 10.66 -11.38
C PHE A 40 1.06 11.71 -11.59
N GLY A 41 1.39 12.87 -12.14
CA GLY A 41 0.43 13.94 -12.39
C GLY A 41 -0.01 14.71 -11.15
N THR A 42 -1.08 15.50 -11.28
CA THR A 42 -1.63 16.28 -10.16
C THR A 42 -2.45 15.41 -9.22
N MET A 43 -2.68 15.86 -7.98
CA MET A 43 -3.59 15.19 -7.04
C MET A 43 -5.01 15.02 -7.62
N ARG A 44 -5.49 15.97 -8.45
CA ARG A 44 -6.77 15.87 -9.13
C ARG A 44 -6.79 14.76 -10.17
N ASP A 45 -5.72 14.63 -10.95
CA ASP A 45 -5.59 13.56 -11.96
C ASP A 45 -5.55 12.19 -11.28
N GLN A 46 -4.79 12.06 -10.20
CA GLN A 46 -4.72 10.83 -9.40
C GLN A 46 -6.09 10.49 -8.78
N ALA A 47 -6.81 11.47 -8.23
CA ALA A 47 -8.15 11.26 -7.68
C ALA A 47 -9.14 10.81 -8.76
N ALA A 48 -9.13 11.44 -9.93
CA ALA A 48 -9.99 11.04 -11.06
C ALA A 48 -9.67 9.61 -11.53
N MET A 49 -8.39 9.24 -11.58
CA MET A 49 -7.95 7.88 -11.92
C MET A 49 -8.42 6.86 -10.88
N GLN A 50 -8.18 7.10 -9.59
CA GLN A 50 -8.61 6.21 -8.50
C GLN A 50 -10.15 6.07 -8.45
N GLN A 51 -10.89 7.13 -8.77
CA GLN A 51 -12.36 7.06 -8.84
C GLN A 51 -12.84 6.12 -9.95
N ARG A 52 -12.17 6.11 -11.12
CA ARG A 52 -12.47 5.14 -12.19
C ARG A 52 -12.15 3.72 -11.75
N TRP A 53 -10.99 3.49 -11.11
CA TRP A 53 -10.60 2.19 -10.56
C TRP A 53 -11.60 1.69 -9.53
N LEU A 54 -12.00 2.53 -8.57
CA LEU A 54 -13.02 2.17 -7.59
C LEU A 54 -14.29 1.67 -8.26
N LYS A 55 -14.83 2.46 -9.20
CA LYS A 55 -16.04 2.07 -9.93
C LYS A 55 -15.85 0.75 -10.67
N GLN A 56 -14.77 0.60 -11.41
CA GLN A 56 -14.49 -0.60 -12.21
C GLN A 56 -14.29 -1.83 -11.32
N ARG A 57 -13.57 -1.73 -10.22
CA ARG A 57 -13.37 -2.83 -9.25
C ARG A 57 -14.70 -3.31 -8.67
N LEU A 58 -15.55 -2.38 -8.24
CA LEU A 58 -16.87 -2.72 -7.69
C LEU A 58 -17.87 -3.21 -8.77
N ASP A 59 -17.67 -2.85 -10.02
CA ASP A 59 -18.50 -3.33 -11.12
C ASP A 59 -18.06 -4.71 -11.63
N THR A 60 -16.76 -5.06 -11.56
CA THR A 60 -16.23 -6.29 -12.16
C THR A 60 -15.93 -7.36 -11.12
N PHE A 61 -15.18 -7.04 -10.06
CA PHE A 61 -14.75 -8.06 -9.09
C PHE A 61 -15.83 -8.39 -8.07
N LEU A 62 -16.44 -7.38 -7.47
CA LEU A 62 -17.36 -7.58 -6.35
C LEU A 62 -18.53 -8.51 -6.67
N PRO A 63 -19.25 -8.39 -7.80
CA PRO A 63 -20.37 -9.30 -8.10
C PRO A 63 -19.93 -10.76 -8.24
N ALA A 64 -18.77 -10.99 -8.87
CA ALA A 64 -18.21 -12.33 -9.03
C ALA A 64 -17.77 -12.93 -7.69
N LEU A 65 -17.16 -12.13 -6.83
CA LEU A 65 -16.71 -12.55 -5.50
C LEU A 65 -17.87 -12.83 -4.55
N MET A 66 -18.90 -12.00 -4.51
CA MET A 66 -20.11 -12.27 -3.72
C MET A 66 -20.73 -13.61 -4.14
N ARG A 67 -20.84 -13.86 -5.44
CA ARG A 67 -21.38 -15.12 -5.98
C ARG A 67 -20.47 -16.31 -5.68
N LYS A 68 -19.14 -16.15 -5.86
CA LYS A 68 -18.14 -17.19 -5.56
C LYS A 68 -18.21 -17.65 -4.11
N HIS A 69 -18.36 -16.68 -3.19
CA HIS A 69 -18.38 -16.96 -1.75
C HIS A 69 -19.80 -17.17 -1.20
N GLY A 70 -20.85 -17.12 -2.05
CA GLY A 70 -22.25 -17.35 -1.67
C GLY A 70 -22.71 -16.38 -0.57
N ILE A 71 -22.38 -15.11 -0.69
CA ILE A 71 -22.81 -14.02 0.19
C ILE A 71 -23.85 -13.20 -0.57
N ASP A 72 -25.10 -13.24 -0.11
CA ASP A 72 -26.18 -12.49 -0.75
C ASP A 72 -26.13 -11.01 -0.39
N LEU A 73 -25.79 -10.71 0.86
CA LEU A 73 -25.66 -9.35 1.37
C LEU A 73 -24.42 -9.25 2.23
N TRP A 74 -23.53 -8.29 1.90
CA TRP A 74 -22.33 -7.98 2.67
C TRP A 74 -22.50 -6.64 3.37
N VAL A 75 -22.29 -6.60 4.69
CA VAL A 75 -22.45 -5.43 5.55
C VAL A 75 -21.11 -5.03 6.12
N VAL A 76 -20.70 -3.77 5.89
CA VAL A 76 -19.45 -3.20 6.38
C VAL A 76 -19.74 -1.94 7.21
N PRO A 77 -20.05 -2.07 8.50
CA PRO A 77 -20.22 -0.93 9.39
C PRO A 77 -18.88 -0.43 9.89
N MET A 78 -18.72 0.88 9.97
CA MET A 78 -17.50 1.51 10.47
C MET A 78 -17.79 2.88 11.06
N ARG A 79 -16.84 3.37 11.87
CA ARG A 79 -16.88 4.70 12.49
C ARG A 79 -15.62 5.47 12.18
N GLU A 80 -15.70 6.78 12.27
CA GLU A 80 -14.51 7.66 12.25
C GLU A 80 -13.49 7.21 13.30
N TYR A 81 -12.23 7.03 12.90
CA TYR A 81 -11.10 6.46 13.68
C TYR A 81 -11.17 4.95 13.98
N ASN A 82 -12.17 4.27 13.45
CA ASN A 82 -12.29 2.82 13.52
C ASN A 82 -12.95 2.32 12.23
N GLU A 83 -12.29 2.67 11.12
CA GLU A 83 -12.65 2.21 9.80
C GLU A 83 -12.23 0.74 9.62
N ASP A 84 -13.07 0.00 8.91
CA ASP A 84 -12.73 -1.35 8.46
C ASP A 84 -11.51 -1.30 7.52
N PRO A 85 -10.56 -2.24 7.58
CA PRO A 85 -9.42 -2.29 6.66
C PRO A 85 -9.80 -2.30 5.17
N VAL A 86 -11.01 -2.77 4.82
CA VAL A 86 -11.52 -2.72 3.44
C VAL A 86 -11.87 -1.30 2.98
N PHE A 87 -11.96 -0.34 3.91
CA PHE A 87 -12.40 1.04 3.65
C PHE A 87 -11.76 1.66 2.42
N SER A 88 -10.43 1.66 2.36
CA SER A 88 -9.68 2.27 1.25
C SER A 88 -9.98 1.64 -0.11
N SER A 89 -10.48 0.39 -0.14
CA SER A 89 -10.81 -0.33 -1.38
C SER A 89 -12.25 -0.12 -1.87
N ILE A 90 -13.11 0.48 -1.04
CA ILE A 90 -14.54 0.69 -1.35
C ILE A 90 -14.99 2.15 -1.36
N VAL A 91 -14.12 3.11 -0.98
CA VAL A 91 -14.47 4.53 -0.92
C VAL A 91 -13.72 5.37 -1.94
N SER A 92 -14.33 6.52 -2.30
CA SER A 92 -13.73 7.55 -3.15
C SER A 92 -12.37 8.01 -2.60
N PRO A 93 -11.40 8.38 -3.46
CA PRO A 93 -10.13 8.98 -3.03
C PRO A 93 -10.30 10.31 -2.27
N GLU A 94 -11.46 10.96 -2.38
CA GLU A 94 -11.78 12.18 -1.66
C GLU A 94 -12.35 11.93 -0.26
N THR A 95 -12.53 10.66 0.13
CA THR A 95 -13.07 10.28 1.45
C THR A 95 -11.94 9.78 2.34
N PHE A 96 -11.68 10.53 3.42
CA PHE A 96 -10.59 10.28 4.36
C PHE A 96 -11.03 9.59 5.66
N ALA A 97 -12.32 9.60 5.95
CA ALA A 97 -12.88 9.01 7.16
C ALA A 97 -14.33 8.55 6.95
N ALA A 98 -14.77 7.61 7.75
CA ALA A 98 -16.14 7.07 7.71
C ALA A 98 -17.20 8.00 8.27
N ARG A 99 -16.83 9.19 8.74
CA ARG A 99 -17.73 10.18 9.37
C ARG A 99 -18.75 9.55 10.32
N ARG A 100 -18.55 9.76 11.64
CA ARG A 100 -19.41 9.21 12.71
C ARG A 100 -19.59 7.70 12.57
N ARG A 101 -20.74 7.25 12.02
CA ARG A 101 -20.93 5.87 11.57
C ARG A 101 -21.39 5.90 10.12
N THR A 102 -20.76 5.07 9.28
CA THR A 102 -21.21 4.76 7.92
C THR A 102 -21.33 3.26 7.77
N ILE A 103 -22.44 2.79 7.21
CA ILE A 103 -22.63 1.36 6.92
C ILE A 103 -22.70 1.20 5.41
N TYR A 104 -21.72 0.52 4.81
CA TYR A 104 -21.78 0.12 3.42
C TYR A 104 -22.48 -1.23 3.32
N VAL A 105 -23.44 -1.32 2.38
CA VAL A 105 -24.21 -2.54 2.14
C VAL A 105 -24.13 -2.89 0.68
N PHE A 106 -23.77 -4.15 0.39
CA PHE A 106 -23.71 -4.70 -0.95
C PHE A 106 -24.69 -5.85 -1.02
N PHE A 107 -25.63 -5.82 -1.97
CA PHE A 107 -26.66 -6.85 -2.11
C PHE A 107 -26.68 -7.42 -3.54
N ASP A 108 -26.46 -8.75 -3.67
CA ASP A 108 -26.58 -9.47 -4.94
C ASP A 108 -28.05 -9.78 -5.23
N LYS A 109 -28.74 -8.86 -5.91
CA LYS A 109 -30.14 -9.02 -6.31
C LYS A 109 -30.36 -10.10 -7.38
N CYS A 110 -29.29 -10.59 -8.01
CA CYS A 110 -29.35 -11.67 -9.00
C CYS A 110 -29.09 -13.08 -8.40
N ALA A 111 -28.74 -13.18 -7.13
CA ALA A 111 -28.38 -14.47 -6.50
C ALA A 111 -29.50 -15.51 -6.62
N ALA A 112 -30.73 -15.12 -6.33
CA ALA A 112 -31.89 -16.01 -6.35
C ALA A 112 -32.25 -16.54 -7.76
N THR A 113 -31.97 -15.79 -8.80
CA THR A 113 -32.34 -16.12 -10.18
C THR A 113 -31.28 -16.95 -10.90
N LYS A 114 -30.10 -17.14 -10.29
CA LYS A 114 -28.93 -17.77 -10.94
C LYS A 114 -28.55 -17.12 -12.28
N ALA A 115 -28.97 -15.86 -12.51
CA ALA A 115 -28.64 -15.12 -13.71
C ALA A 115 -27.10 -14.97 -13.84
N PRO A 116 -26.59 -14.77 -15.08
CA PRO A 116 -25.19 -14.45 -15.28
C PRO A 116 -24.77 -13.24 -14.44
N VAL A 117 -23.59 -13.31 -13.87
CA VAL A 117 -23.04 -12.23 -13.04
C VAL A 117 -22.72 -11.02 -13.91
N THR A 118 -23.31 -9.89 -13.59
CA THR A 118 -23.07 -8.60 -14.27
C THR A 118 -22.83 -7.50 -13.25
N SER A 119 -22.30 -6.36 -13.68
CA SER A 119 -22.11 -5.19 -12.84
C SER A 119 -23.40 -4.67 -12.20
N THR A 120 -24.55 -4.91 -12.82
CA THR A 120 -25.85 -4.48 -12.33
C THR A 120 -26.46 -5.42 -11.29
N CYS A 121 -25.86 -6.58 -11.04
CA CYS A 121 -26.35 -7.54 -10.04
C CYS A 121 -26.13 -7.04 -8.60
N VAL A 122 -25.10 -6.23 -8.33
CA VAL A 122 -24.85 -5.77 -6.97
C VAL A 122 -25.36 -4.36 -6.78
N GLU A 123 -26.34 -4.22 -5.91
CA GLU A 123 -26.78 -2.95 -5.35
C GLU A 123 -25.82 -2.50 -4.26
N ARG A 124 -25.54 -1.22 -4.21
CA ARG A 124 -24.57 -0.61 -3.28
C ARG A 124 -25.21 0.55 -2.53
N LEU A 125 -25.31 0.43 -1.21
CA LEU A 125 -25.88 1.45 -0.34
C LEU A 125 -24.82 2.01 0.60
N ALA A 126 -24.87 3.33 0.83
CA ALA A 126 -24.14 4.02 1.89
C ALA A 126 -25.14 4.59 2.89
N LEU A 127 -25.28 3.92 4.04
CA LEU A 127 -26.20 4.34 5.09
C LEU A 127 -25.50 5.31 6.04
N GLY A 128 -25.93 6.56 6.06
CA GLY A 128 -25.29 7.62 6.80
C GLY A 128 -24.00 8.19 6.18
N GLY A 129 -23.63 7.69 4.98
CA GLY A 129 -22.44 8.11 4.24
C GLY A 129 -22.78 8.96 3.00
N THR A 130 -21.78 9.15 2.16
CA THR A 130 -21.89 9.85 0.87
C THR A 130 -21.96 8.87 -0.30
N SER A 131 -22.32 9.35 -1.49
CA SER A 131 -22.41 8.51 -2.70
C SER A 131 -21.06 8.01 -3.23
N GLN A 132 -19.94 8.41 -2.65
CA GLN A 132 -18.60 8.02 -3.09
C GLN A 132 -18.39 8.29 -4.61
N GLY A 133 -18.70 9.51 -5.03
CA GLY A 133 -18.64 9.88 -6.45
C GLY A 133 -19.71 9.19 -7.33
N GLY A 134 -20.88 8.89 -6.79
CA GLY A 134 -21.98 8.25 -7.51
C GLY A 134 -21.89 6.73 -7.59
N VAL A 135 -20.97 6.11 -6.84
CA VAL A 135 -20.79 4.64 -6.81
C VAL A 135 -21.82 3.96 -5.91
N PHE A 136 -22.32 4.67 -4.89
CA PHE A 136 -23.32 4.18 -3.94
C PHE A 136 -24.61 5.03 -4.00
N GLU A 137 -25.74 4.36 -3.80
CA GLU A 137 -26.99 5.02 -3.43
C GLU A 137 -26.93 5.40 -1.94
N THR A 138 -27.24 6.64 -1.61
CA THR A 138 -27.23 7.11 -0.22
C THR A 138 -28.61 6.95 0.42
N LYS A 139 -28.64 6.48 1.65
CA LYS A 139 -29.83 6.48 2.49
C LYS A 139 -29.55 7.33 3.73
N SER A 140 -30.41 8.31 3.97
CA SER A 140 -30.35 9.17 5.15
C SER A 140 -31.61 8.97 6.00
N SER A 141 -31.56 9.44 7.25
CA SER A 141 -32.75 9.47 8.10
C SER A 141 -33.80 10.42 7.56
N THR A 142 -35.06 10.05 7.73
CA THR A 142 -36.22 10.92 7.48
C THR A 142 -36.48 11.89 8.63
N ARG A 143 -35.60 11.93 9.65
CA ARG A 143 -35.75 12.87 10.77
C ARG A 143 -35.85 14.30 10.24
N PRO A 144 -36.90 15.07 10.59
CA PRO A 144 -36.97 16.49 10.26
C PRO A 144 -35.77 17.20 10.89
N VAL A 145 -34.95 17.78 10.06
CA VAL A 145 -33.85 18.64 10.51
C VAL A 145 -34.34 20.04 10.46
N ALA A 146 -34.26 20.79 11.58
CA ALA A 146 -34.37 22.23 11.53
C ALA A 146 -33.40 22.75 10.46
N ALA A 147 -33.89 23.53 9.51
CA ALA A 147 -33.11 24.02 8.38
C ALA A 147 -31.77 24.60 8.86
N GLN A 148 -30.67 23.89 8.57
CA GLN A 148 -29.35 24.39 8.89
C GLN A 148 -28.96 25.44 7.84
N PRO A 149 -28.35 26.56 8.25
CA PRO A 149 -27.83 27.53 7.30
C PRO A 149 -26.89 26.82 6.31
N GLY A 150 -27.14 26.95 5.01
CA GLY A 150 -26.33 26.31 3.96
C GLY A 150 -26.84 24.97 3.43
N GLY A 151 -28.05 24.53 3.78
CA GLY A 151 -28.70 23.35 3.18
C GLY A 151 -28.05 22.01 3.51
N ARG A 152 -27.18 21.91 4.54
CA ARG A 152 -26.55 20.66 4.97
C ARG A 152 -27.59 19.76 5.63
N GLN A 153 -27.62 18.49 5.20
CA GLN A 153 -28.36 17.46 5.91
C GLN A 153 -27.69 17.19 7.28
N ALA A 154 -28.51 16.87 8.31
CA ALA A 154 -27.95 16.42 9.58
C ALA A 154 -27.23 15.11 9.41
N GLU A 155 -26.07 15.00 10.04
CA GLU A 155 -25.39 13.73 10.17
C GLU A 155 -26.14 12.86 11.18
N LEU A 156 -26.29 11.58 10.84
CA LEU A 156 -26.92 10.62 11.73
C LEU A 156 -26.00 10.27 12.91
N TRP A 157 -26.60 10.07 14.07
CA TRP A 157 -25.92 9.63 15.30
C TRP A 157 -26.59 8.38 15.88
N GLY A 158 -25.79 7.53 16.51
CA GLY A 158 -26.31 6.43 17.29
C GLY A 158 -27.01 5.37 16.45
N ASP A 159 -28.24 5.05 16.83
CA ASP A 159 -28.97 3.89 16.32
C ASP A 159 -29.73 4.12 15.01
N GLU A 160 -29.75 5.34 14.53
CA GLU A 160 -30.50 5.69 13.30
C GLU A 160 -29.97 4.94 12.07
N GLN A 161 -28.66 4.77 11.95
CA GLN A 161 -28.07 3.98 10.85
C GLN A 161 -28.40 2.48 10.99
N TRP A 162 -28.53 1.96 12.22
CA TRP A 162 -28.98 0.59 12.43
C TRP A 162 -30.42 0.37 11.97
N GLN A 163 -31.30 1.33 12.15
CA GLN A 163 -32.68 1.25 11.65
C GLN A 163 -32.71 1.28 10.12
N LEU A 164 -31.85 2.09 9.47
CA LEU A 164 -31.69 2.07 8.03
C LEU A 164 -31.17 0.71 7.53
N LEU A 165 -30.23 0.11 8.23
CA LEU A 165 -29.70 -1.24 7.91
C LEU A 165 -30.80 -2.29 8.05
N LYS A 166 -31.57 -2.26 9.15
CA LYS A 166 -32.69 -3.18 9.38
C LYS A 166 -33.70 -3.11 8.27
N ALA A 167 -34.14 -1.89 7.90
CA ALA A 167 -35.07 -1.69 6.81
C ALA A 167 -34.52 -2.22 5.47
N ALA A 168 -33.23 -1.97 5.19
CA ALA A 168 -32.58 -2.47 3.99
C ALA A 168 -32.55 -4.01 3.92
N ILE A 169 -32.33 -4.69 5.04
CA ILE A 169 -32.30 -6.15 5.15
C ILE A 169 -33.73 -6.72 5.04
N GLU A 170 -34.70 -6.11 5.71
CA GLU A 170 -36.12 -6.55 5.68
C GLU A 170 -36.73 -6.44 4.29
N ASP A 171 -36.33 -5.44 3.50
CA ASP A 171 -36.76 -5.27 2.11
C ASP A 171 -36.16 -6.34 1.18
N ARG A 172 -34.86 -6.65 1.37
CA ARG A 172 -34.10 -7.55 0.47
C ARG A 172 -34.14 -9.02 0.86
N LYS A 173 -34.43 -9.32 2.12
CA LYS A 173 -34.57 -10.66 2.69
C LYS A 173 -33.44 -11.62 2.31
N PRO A 174 -32.17 -11.26 2.54
CA PRO A 174 -31.04 -12.11 2.20
C PRO A 174 -31.10 -13.45 2.95
N SER A 175 -30.54 -14.49 2.34
CA SER A 175 -30.36 -15.80 2.99
C SER A 175 -29.08 -15.83 3.80
N VAL A 176 -28.02 -15.12 3.34
CA VAL A 176 -26.72 -15.04 3.97
C VAL A 176 -26.28 -13.57 4.08
N ILE A 177 -25.91 -13.16 5.30
CA ILE A 177 -25.36 -11.83 5.58
C ILE A 177 -23.89 -11.98 5.92
N GLY A 178 -23.01 -11.53 5.02
CA GLY A 178 -21.57 -11.48 5.26
C GLY A 178 -21.19 -10.34 6.19
N ILE A 179 -20.32 -10.62 7.15
CA ILE A 179 -19.74 -9.65 8.09
C ILE A 179 -18.23 -9.82 8.15
N ASP A 180 -17.48 -8.73 8.31
CA ASP A 180 -16.01 -8.75 8.29
C ASP A 180 -15.45 -9.14 9.64
N ARG A 181 -15.28 -10.45 9.80
CA ARG A 181 -14.74 -11.08 10.99
C ARG A 181 -13.81 -12.22 10.60
N SER A 182 -12.60 -12.23 11.15
CA SER A 182 -11.58 -13.24 10.90
C SER A 182 -10.68 -13.42 12.13
N LYS A 183 -10.19 -14.64 12.34
CA LYS A 183 -9.12 -14.94 13.30
C LYS A 183 -7.74 -14.96 12.65
N THR A 184 -7.68 -14.90 11.32
CA THR A 184 -6.46 -15.12 10.54
C THR A 184 -6.01 -13.83 9.83
N PHE A 185 -6.94 -13.13 9.21
CA PHE A 185 -6.65 -11.99 8.34
C PHE A 185 -7.15 -10.69 8.93
N ALA A 186 -6.26 -9.85 9.44
CA ALA A 186 -6.58 -8.51 9.94
C ALA A 186 -7.30 -7.64 8.88
N PHE A 187 -7.05 -7.87 7.58
CA PHE A 187 -7.73 -7.17 6.48
C PHE A 187 -9.24 -7.43 6.40
N THR A 188 -9.72 -8.46 7.06
CA THR A 188 -11.10 -8.92 6.99
C THR A 188 -11.73 -9.08 8.39
N ASP A 189 -11.11 -8.47 9.40
CA ASP A 189 -11.53 -8.45 10.80
C ASP A 189 -11.81 -7.01 11.27
N GLY A 190 -12.49 -6.24 10.42
CA GLY A 190 -12.78 -4.83 10.70
C GLY A 190 -14.02 -4.59 11.55
N LEU A 191 -14.88 -5.57 11.71
CA LEU A 191 -16.09 -5.44 12.52
C LEU A 191 -15.76 -5.46 14.01
N SER A 192 -15.67 -4.28 14.62
CA SER A 192 -15.39 -4.18 16.06
C SER A 192 -16.50 -4.79 16.91
N SER A 193 -16.16 -5.23 18.13
CA SER A 193 -17.13 -5.84 19.05
C SER A 193 -18.31 -4.91 19.37
N GLY A 194 -18.07 -3.59 19.48
CA GLY A 194 -19.13 -2.61 19.73
C GLY A 194 -20.07 -2.44 18.54
N GLU A 195 -19.55 -2.43 17.30
CA GLU A 195 -20.37 -2.38 16.10
C GLU A 195 -21.15 -3.68 15.91
N LEU A 196 -20.55 -4.84 16.18
CA LEU A 196 -21.24 -6.13 16.15
C LEU A 196 -22.38 -6.19 17.17
N GLN A 197 -22.18 -5.70 18.39
CA GLN A 197 -23.20 -5.65 19.42
C GLN A 197 -24.37 -4.75 18.97
N GLY A 198 -24.12 -3.49 18.61
CA GLY A 198 -25.17 -2.54 18.20
C GLY A 198 -25.94 -3.04 16.96
N MET A 199 -25.25 -3.62 15.98
CA MET A 199 -25.86 -4.25 14.82
C MET A 199 -26.77 -5.43 15.24
N SER A 200 -26.30 -6.29 16.13
CA SER A 200 -27.04 -7.48 16.58
C SER A 200 -28.29 -7.11 17.37
N GLU A 201 -28.19 -6.13 18.26
CA GLU A 201 -29.34 -5.62 19.01
C GLU A 201 -30.41 -5.02 18.09
N ALA A 202 -30.02 -4.24 17.09
CA ALA A 202 -30.94 -3.62 16.15
C ALA A 202 -31.62 -4.65 15.21
N LEU A 203 -30.89 -5.62 14.73
CA LEU A 203 -31.39 -6.61 13.77
C LEU A 203 -32.20 -7.74 14.43
N GLY A 204 -31.85 -8.12 15.66
CA GLY A 204 -32.49 -9.21 16.40
C GLY A 204 -32.12 -10.59 15.89
N ALA A 205 -32.57 -11.63 16.62
CA ALA A 205 -32.17 -13.02 16.43
C ALA A 205 -32.44 -13.58 15.03
N THR A 206 -33.54 -13.16 14.38
CA THR A 206 -33.90 -13.62 13.04
C THR A 206 -32.84 -13.32 11.98
N TRP A 207 -32.23 -12.14 12.04
CA TRP A 207 -31.25 -11.71 11.04
C TRP A 207 -29.83 -12.08 11.46
N THR A 208 -29.50 -12.00 12.76
CA THR A 208 -28.18 -12.40 13.24
C THR A 208 -27.89 -13.90 13.04
N ALA A 209 -28.93 -14.74 13.03
CA ALA A 209 -28.79 -16.17 12.68
C ALA A 209 -28.31 -16.40 11.25
N LYS A 210 -28.36 -15.39 10.38
CA LYS A 210 -27.88 -15.44 8.99
C LYS A 210 -26.46 -14.87 8.82
N PHE A 211 -25.82 -14.42 9.91
CA PHE A 211 -24.45 -13.91 9.84
C PHE A 211 -23.49 -15.03 9.48
N ARG A 212 -22.57 -14.69 8.58
CA ARG A 212 -21.45 -15.54 8.19
C ARG A 212 -20.20 -14.68 8.03
N ASP A 213 -19.07 -15.18 8.51
CA ASP A 213 -17.79 -14.54 8.33
C ASP A 213 -17.49 -14.45 6.82
N ALA A 214 -17.27 -13.22 6.33
CA ALA A 214 -17.08 -12.94 4.92
C ALA A 214 -15.60 -13.01 4.49
N GLU A 215 -14.74 -13.51 5.35
CA GLU A 215 -13.27 -13.49 5.32
C GLU A 215 -12.64 -13.48 3.91
N ALA A 216 -13.02 -14.43 3.04
CA ALA A 216 -12.44 -14.53 1.70
C ALA A 216 -12.92 -13.44 0.72
N LEU A 217 -14.11 -12.89 0.91
CA LEU A 217 -14.68 -11.88 0.01
C LEU A 217 -13.89 -10.57 0.05
N PRO A 218 -13.74 -9.87 1.21
CA PRO A 218 -12.95 -8.66 1.29
C PRO A 218 -11.46 -8.92 1.01
N LEU A 219 -10.90 -10.08 1.42
CA LEU A 219 -9.52 -10.44 1.14
C LEU A 219 -9.23 -10.45 -0.37
N GLU A 220 -10.04 -11.17 -1.14
CA GLU A 220 -9.89 -11.26 -2.59
C GLU A 220 -10.22 -9.92 -3.29
N LEU A 221 -11.18 -9.15 -2.78
CA LEU A 221 -11.48 -7.82 -3.30
C LEU A 221 -10.29 -6.87 -3.14
N ILE A 222 -9.65 -6.86 -1.97
CA ILE A 222 -8.44 -6.06 -1.73
C ILE A 222 -7.29 -6.53 -2.63
N ALA A 223 -7.13 -7.84 -2.80
CA ALA A 223 -6.02 -8.45 -3.55
C ALA A 223 -6.12 -8.31 -5.07
N SER A 224 -7.35 -8.26 -5.63
CA SER A 224 -7.56 -8.22 -7.10
C SER A 224 -7.16 -6.88 -7.70
N ARG A 225 -6.53 -6.91 -8.89
CA ARG A 225 -5.99 -5.75 -9.59
C ARG A 225 -6.55 -5.60 -11.00
N LEU A 226 -6.73 -4.36 -11.42
CA LEU A 226 -7.12 -4.01 -12.78
C LEU A 226 -5.88 -3.89 -13.69
N PRO A 227 -5.99 -4.13 -15.00
CA PRO A 227 -4.87 -3.89 -15.94
C PRO A 227 -4.38 -2.44 -15.92
N GLU A 228 -5.26 -1.46 -15.68
CA GLU A 228 -4.85 -0.04 -15.56
C GLU A 228 -4.02 0.20 -14.28
N GLU A 229 -4.36 -0.47 -13.16
CA GLU A 229 -3.55 -0.44 -11.94
C GLU A 229 -2.16 -1.06 -12.17
N GLU A 230 -2.05 -2.15 -12.95
CA GLU A 230 -0.76 -2.78 -13.28
C GLU A 230 0.15 -1.83 -14.06
N ALA A 231 -0.37 -1.14 -15.08
CA ALA A 231 0.41 -0.18 -15.86
C ALA A 231 0.90 1.00 -15.00
N PHE A 232 0.09 1.43 -14.03
CA PHE A 232 0.48 2.45 -13.07
C PHE A 232 1.54 1.96 -12.10
N PHE A 233 1.38 0.74 -11.59
CA PHE A 233 2.31 0.09 -10.67
C PHE A 233 3.71 -0.11 -11.30
N THR A 234 3.77 -0.50 -12.58
CA THR A 234 5.04 -0.58 -13.33
C THR A 234 5.78 0.76 -13.35
N LYS A 235 5.07 1.89 -13.50
CA LYS A 235 5.69 3.23 -13.42
C LYS A 235 6.19 3.56 -12.01
N MET A 236 5.47 3.08 -10.97
CA MET A 236 5.95 3.23 -9.59
C MET A 236 7.25 2.47 -9.38
N THR A 237 7.31 1.22 -9.81
CA THR A 237 8.52 0.37 -9.72
C THR A 237 9.67 0.99 -10.52
N GLU A 238 9.40 1.55 -11.70
CA GLU A 238 10.43 2.27 -12.50
C GLU A 238 11.03 3.46 -11.74
N LEU A 239 10.19 4.27 -11.08
CA LEU A 239 10.67 5.38 -10.26
C LEU A 239 11.54 4.90 -9.10
N VAL A 240 11.10 3.85 -8.39
CA VAL A 240 11.87 3.23 -7.29
C VAL A 240 13.24 2.78 -7.79
N TRP A 241 13.31 2.11 -8.93
CA TRP A 241 14.57 1.71 -9.56
C TRP A 241 15.50 2.89 -9.85
N GLN A 242 14.99 3.97 -10.43
CA GLN A 242 15.76 5.19 -10.73
C GLN A 242 16.27 5.85 -9.44
N MET A 243 15.45 5.90 -8.41
CA MET A 243 15.83 6.45 -7.10
C MET A 243 16.89 5.59 -6.42
N THR A 244 16.75 4.26 -6.44
CA THR A 244 17.72 3.32 -5.86
C THR A 244 19.07 3.39 -6.58
N GLN A 245 19.08 3.44 -7.92
CA GLN A 245 20.30 3.64 -8.70
C GLN A 245 20.99 4.97 -8.38
N THR A 246 20.22 6.02 -8.11
CA THR A 246 20.76 7.31 -7.72
C THR A 246 21.34 7.26 -6.29
N MET A 247 20.61 6.65 -5.37
CA MET A 247 21.02 6.46 -3.98
C MET A 247 22.34 5.68 -3.89
N PHE A 248 22.44 4.58 -4.64
CA PHE A 248 23.64 3.73 -4.73
C PHE A 248 24.63 4.20 -5.79
N SER A 249 24.95 5.50 -5.78
CA SER A 249 25.94 6.11 -6.67
C SER A 249 26.84 7.10 -5.94
N ASP A 250 27.93 7.49 -6.58
CA ASP A 250 28.85 8.53 -6.12
C ASP A 250 28.25 9.95 -6.07
N LYS A 251 27.01 10.11 -6.54
CA LYS A 251 26.24 11.35 -6.38
C LYS A 251 25.68 11.52 -4.96
N VAL A 252 25.48 10.42 -4.25
CA VAL A 252 24.90 10.40 -2.91
C VAL A 252 25.87 9.82 -1.88
N ILE A 253 26.64 8.79 -2.24
CA ILE A 253 27.59 8.12 -1.35
C ILE A 253 28.99 8.67 -1.56
N VAL A 254 29.55 9.24 -0.51
CA VAL A 254 30.98 9.57 -0.39
C VAL A 254 31.60 8.54 0.55
N ALA A 255 32.25 7.51 -0.02
CA ALA A 255 32.87 6.43 0.77
C ALA A 255 33.87 6.99 1.81
N GLY A 256 33.81 6.48 3.04
CA GLY A 256 34.58 6.97 4.18
C GLY A 256 33.92 8.17 4.92
N GLN A 257 32.76 8.64 4.47
CA GLN A 257 32.04 9.77 5.10
C GLN A 257 30.56 9.49 5.30
N THR A 258 29.84 9.04 4.25
CA THR A 258 28.40 8.79 4.27
C THR A 258 28.08 7.61 5.19
N ARG A 259 27.09 7.78 6.05
CA ARG A 259 26.54 6.74 6.92
C ARG A 259 25.31 6.07 6.30
N THR A 260 24.94 4.91 6.80
CA THR A 260 23.68 4.24 6.37
C THR A 260 22.46 5.08 6.66
N SER A 261 22.39 5.77 7.79
CA SER A 261 21.30 6.70 8.15
C SER A 261 21.16 7.87 7.17
N ASP A 262 22.26 8.36 6.58
CA ASP A 262 22.21 9.43 5.58
C ASP A 262 21.42 9.01 4.34
N LEU A 263 21.57 7.74 3.92
CA LEU A 263 20.82 7.18 2.78
C LEU A 263 19.34 7.00 3.11
N VAL A 264 19.01 6.54 4.31
CA VAL A 264 17.63 6.41 4.80
C VAL A 264 16.92 7.77 4.72
N TRP A 265 17.55 8.82 5.25
CA TRP A 265 16.94 10.15 5.23
C TRP A 265 16.96 10.79 3.85
N TRP A 266 17.96 10.51 3.01
CA TRP A 266 17.97 10.92 1.61
C TRP A 266 16.79 10.33 0.87
N TRP A 267 16.50 9.02 1.03
CA TRP A 267 15.37 8.35 0.42
C TRP A 267 14.04 8.98 0.85
N ARG A 268 13.85 9.12 2.17
CA ARG A 268 12.64 9.71 2.74
C ARG A 268 12.40 11.14 2.25
N GLN A 269 13.47 11.95 2.21
CA GLN A 269 13.37 13.31 1.69
C GLN A 269 13.04 13.30 0.20
N ARG A 270 13.67 12.43 -0.58
CA ARG A 270 13.42 12.32 -2.02
C ARG A 270 11.99 11.91 -2.35
N VAL A 271 11.40 10.97 -1.61
CA VAL A 271 9.99 10.57 -1.71
C VAL A 271 9.09 11.77 -1.42
N ASN A 272 9.35 12.48 -0.32
CA ASN A 272 8.57 13.65 0.08
C ASN A 272 8.66 14.80 -0.95
N ASP A 273 9.84 15.08 -1.50
CA ASP A 273 10.05 16.13 -2.51
C ASP A 273 9.24 15.88 -3.78
N GLN A 274 8.95 14.64 -4.10
CA GLN A 274 8.12 14.25 -5.24
C GLN A 274 6.62 14.21 -4.91
N GLY A 275 6.23 14.55 -3.67
CA GLY A 275 4.84 14.52 -3.21
C GLY A 275 4.29 13.12 -3.05
N LEU A 276 5.15 12.15 -2.76
CA LEU A 276 4.81 10.74 -2.56
C LEU A 276 4.85 10.37 -1.08
N GLY A 277 4.33 9.16 -0.76
CA GLY A 277 4.41 8.57 0.57
C GLY A 277 5.34 7.35 0.62
N THR A 278 5.59 6.87 1.82
CA THR A 278 6.16 5.55 2.09
C THR A 278 5.33 4.88 3.17
N TRP A 279 5.32 3.57 3.21
CA TRP A 279 4.51 2.80 4.15
C TRP A 279 5.34 2.12 5.25
N PHE A 280 6.65 2.13 5.12
CA PHE A 280 7.60 1.66 6.14
C PHE A 280 8.87 2.54 6.17
N GLN A 281 9.65 2.39 7.24
CA GLN A 281 10.94 3.06 7.36
C GLN A 281 11.96 2.34 6.47
N PRO A 282 12.56 2.99 5.47
CA PRO A 282 13.63 2.40 4.68
C PRO A 282 14.78 1.91 5.55
N SER A 283 15.44 0.83 5.13
CA SER A 283 16.63 0.32 5.79
C SER A 283 17.81 0.22 4.84
N ILE A 284 19.01 0.44 5.38
CA ILE A 284 20.29 0.27 4.68
C ILE A 284 21.22 -0.54 5.56
N GLU A 285 21.68 -1.68 5.04
CA GLU A 285 22.58 -2.56 5.74
C GLU A 285 23.94 -2.66 5.02
N VAL A 286 24.97 -2.97 5.78
CA VAL A 286 26.35 -3.12 5.29
C VAL A 286 26.89 -4.48 5.67
N GLN A 287 27.50 -5.17 4.71
CA GLN A 287 28.36 -6.31 4.97
C GLN A 287 29.78 -5.96 4.55
N ARG A 288 30.76 -6.20 5.43
CA ARG A 288 32.15 -5.84 5.23
C ARG A 288 33.07 -7.04 5.38
N GLN A 289 34.05 -7.16 4.49
CA GLN A 289 35.05 -8.22 4.51
C GLN A 289 35.80 -8.25 5.85
N GLY A 290 35.81 -9.41 6.50
CA GLY A 290 36.53 -9.65 7.76
C GLY A 290 35.85 -9.03 8.99
N VAL A 291 34.65 -8.47 8.88
CA VAL A 291 33.92 -7.84 9.98
C VAL A 291 32.59 -8.54 10.18
N ALA A 292 32.36 -9.10 11.36
CA ALA A 292 31.12 -9.82 11.67
C ALA A 292 29.96 -8.88 11.97
N ASP A 293 30.22 -7.72 12.59
CA ASP A 293 29.25 -6.71 12.94
C ASP A 293 29.86 -5.32 12.70
N VAL A 294 29.25 -4.53 11.86
CA VAL A 294 29.66 -3.16 11.52
C VAL A 294 28.98 -2.09 12.37
N GLY A 295 28.08 -2.49 13.29
CA GLY A 295 27.27 -1.62 14.13
C GLY A 295 26.00 -1.14 13.42
N GLU A 296 25.15 -0.38 14.15
CA GLU A 296 23.81 0.04 13.70
C GLU A 296 23.82 1.12 12.62
N ASP A 297 24.80 2.03 12.63
CA ASP A 297 24.88 3.14 11.66
C ASP A 297 26.33 3.32 11.17
N PRO A 298 26.86 2.33 10.42
CA PRO A 298 28.24 2.36 9.97
C PRO A 298 28.49 3.41 8.90
N VAL A 299 29.73 3.95 8.89
CA VAL A 299 30.23 4.69 7.74
C VAL A 299 30.49 3.69 6.60
N ILE A 300 29.96 3.99 5.44
CA ILE A 300 30.13 3.19 4.21
C ILE A 300 31.56 3.33 3.71
N MET A 301 32.25 2.19 3.51
CA MET A 301 33.66 2.14 3.14
C MET A 301 33.87 1.45 1.78
N PRO A 302 34.98 1.73 1.07
CA PRO A 302 35.32 0.98 -0.12
C PRO A 302 35.45 -0.52 0.19
N GLY A 303 34.83 -1.37 -0.63
CA GLY A 303 34.76 -2.82 -0.46
C GLY A 303 33.50 -3.31 0.29
N ASP A 304 32.65 -2.42 0.78
CA ASP A 304 31.40 -2.81 1.40
C ASP A 304 30.37 -3.31 0.38
N VAL A 305 29.60 -4.33 0.79
CA VAL A 305 28.37 -4.74 0.14
C VAL A 305 27.23 -4.06 0.87
N LEU A 306 26.40 -3.32 0.13
CA LEU A 306 25.24 -2.60 0.65
C LEU A 306 23.97 -3.34 0.26
N HIS A 307 23.00 -3.29 1.15
CA HIS A 307 21.63 -3.72 0.93
C HIS A 307 20.69 -2.57 1.26
N CYS A 308 19.66 -2.38 0.48
CA CYS A 308 18.54 -1.49 0.84
C CYS A 308 17.21 -2.22 0.76
N ASP A 309 16.30 -1.78 1.61
CA ASP A 309 14.89 -2.14 1.60
C ASP A 309 14.09 -0.84 1.55
N VAL A 310 13.34 -0.63 0.46
CA VAL A 310 12.72 0.64 0.12
C VAL A 310 11.40 0.47 -0.61
N GLY A 311 10.44 1.36 -0.31
CA GLY A 311 9.14 1.38 -0.98
C GLY A 311 8.54 2.77 -1.05
N ILE A 312 7.59 2.95 -1.94
CA ILE A 312 6.79 4.18 -2.09
C ILE A 312 5.30 3.88 -2.06
N THR A 313 4.53 4.88 -1.66
CA THR A 313 3.07 4.86 -1.72
C THR A 313 2.57 5.94 -2.67
N VAL A 314 1.78 5.54 -3.66
CA VAL A 314 1.13 6.44 -4.62
C VAL A 314 -0.29 5.95 -4.90
N ALA A 315 -1.27 6.84 -4.89
CA ALA A 315 -2.65 6.51 -5.23
C ALA A 315 -3.20 5.27 -4.47
N ARG A 316 -2.84 5.11 -3.21
CA ARG A 316 -3.16 3.97 -2.33
C ARG A 316 -2.52 2.64 -2.76
N LEU A 317 -1.54 2.66 -3.65
CA LEU A 317 -0.74 1.49 -4.00
C LEU A 317 0.65 1.62 -3.40
N ASN A 318 1.25 0.50 -3.03
CA ASN A 318 2.55 0.42 -2.39
C ASN A 318 3.47 -0.46 -3.24
N THR A 319 4.75 -0.10 -3.33
CA THR A 319 5.83 -0.95 -3.83
C THR A 319 6.70 -1.43 -2.67
N ASP A 320 7.42 -2.51 -2.89
CA ASP A 320 8.41 -3.04 -1.98
C ASP A 320 9.56 -3.69 -2.75
N THR A 321 10.78 -3.21 -2.50
CA THR A 321 11.93 -3.71 -3.25
C THR A 321 13.21 -3.68 -2.43
N GLN A 322 14.03 -4.73 -2.56
CA GLN A 322 15.36 -4.81 -1.97
C GLN A 322 16.43 -4.98 -3.05
N HIS A 323 17.48 -4.19 -2.95
CA HIS A 323 18.56 -4.18 -3.93
C HIS A 323 19.93 -4.19 -3.25
N MET A 324 20.91 -4.72 -3.99
CA MET A 324 22.29 -4.88 -3.55
C MET A 324 23.23 -3.95 -4.30
N ALA A 325 24.20 -3.38 -3.59
CA ALA A 325 25.27 -2.59 -4.21
C ALA A 325 26.66 -3.01 -3.68
N TYR A 326 27.69 -2.63 -4.41
CA TYR A 326 29.07 -2.80 -4.02
C TYR A 326 29.84 -1.48 -4.14
N VAL A 327 30.57 -1.12 -3.11
CA VAL A 327 31.41 0.08 -3.11
C VAL A 327 32.80 -0.29 -3.64
N LEU A 328 33.12 0.17 -4.84
CA LEU A 328 34.38 -0.15 -5.51
C LEU A 328 35.59 0.30 -4.66
N LYS A 329 36.58 -0.56 -4.54
CA LYS A 329 37.91 -0.18 -4.03
C LYS A 329 38.70 0.59 -5.09
N ALA A 330 39.76 1.25 -4.69
CA ALA A 330 40.65 1.94 -5.62
C ALA A 330 41.17 0.98 -6.71
N GLY A 331 40.99 1.35 -7.97
CA GLY A 331 41.41 0.56 -9.14
C GLY A 331 40.43 -0.53 -9.58
N GLU A 332 39.34 -0.78 -8.83
CA GLU A 332 38.28 -1.71 -9.27
C GLU A 332 37.35 -1.03 -10.25
N THR A 333 36.89 -1.78 -11.25
CA THR A 333 35.89 -1.35 -12.24
C THR A 333 34.60 -2.17 -12.16
N ASP A 334 34.60 -3.26 -11.40
CA ASP A 334 33.45 -4.17 -11.21
C ASP A 334 33.54 -4.85 -9.84
N ALA A 335 32.46 -5.45 -9.38
CA ALA A 335 32.40 -6.23 -8.16
C ALA A 335 33.21 -7.55 -8.30
N PRO A 336 33.80 -8.07 -7.20
CA PRO A 336 34.46 -9.37 -7.16
C PRO A 336 33.59 -10.50 -7.72
N ALA A 337 34.22 -11.48 -8.35
CA ALA A 337 33.51 -12.60 -9.00
C ALA A 337 32.65 -13.40 -8.01
N GLY A 338 33.13 -13.62 -6.79
CA GLY A 338 32.37 -14.31 -5.74
C GLY A 338 31.11 -13.54 -5.31
N LEU A 339 31.13 -12.21 -5.26
CA LEU A 339 29.93 -11.41 -4.97
C LEU A 339 28.90 -11.48 -6.13
N LYS A 340 29.37 -11.47 -7.36
CA LYS A 340 28.49 -11.68 -8.54
C LYS A 340 27.86 -13.07 -8.54
N ALA A 341 28.61 -14.09 -8.16
CA ALA A 341 28.10 -15.46 -8.02
C ALA A 341 27.07 -15.56 -6.86
N ALA A 342 27.29 -14.86 -5.76
CA ALA A 342 26.34 -14.79 -4.64
C ALA A 342 25.00 -14.17 -5.08
N LEU A 343 25.05 -13.07 -5.85
CA LEU A 343 23.86 -12.46 -6.42
C LEU A 343 23.13 -13.40 -7.40
N ALA A 344 23.89 -14.15 -8.20
CA ALA A 344 23.32 -15.14 -9.13
C ALA A 344 22.58 -16.28 -8.39
N ASN A 345 23.04 -16.69 -7.20
CA ASN A 345 22.34 -17.67 -6.36
C ASN A 345 20.99 -17.11 -5.85
N ALA A 346 20.94 -15.86 -5.39
CA ALA A 346 19.68 -15.21 -4.99
C ALA A 346 18.73 -15.07 -6.20
N ASN A 347 19.25 -14.71 -7.37
CA ASN A 347 18.47 -14.66 -8.61
C ASN A 347 17.91 -16.04 -9.00
N ALA A 348 18.68 -17.11 -8.86
CA ALA A 348 18.20 -18.46 -9.13
C ALA A 348 17.07 -18.88 -8.18
N MET A 349 17.08 -18.38 -6.94
CA MET A 349 15.99 -18.57 -6.00
C MET A 349 14.74 -17.80 -6.41
N GLN A 350 14.89 -16.54 -6.87
CA GLN A 350 13.76 -15.75 -7.41
C GLN A 350 13.15 -16.44 -8.65
N ASP A 351 13.95 -17.02 -9.55
CA ASP A 351 13.45 -17.79 -10.70
C ASP A 351 12.58 -18.97 -10.25
N ILE A 352 13.03 -19.71 -9.23
CA ILE A 352 12.26 -20.82 -8.67
C ILE A 352 10.93 -20.30 -8.09
N ALA A 353 10.94 -19.19 -7.33
CA ALA A 353 9.75 -18.61 -6.76
C ALA A 353 8.74 -18.18 -7.85
N MET A 354 9.21 -17.52 -8.91
CA MET A 354 8.41 -17.13 -10.07
C MET A 354 7.73 -18.31 -10.75
N GLU A 355 8.41 -19.46 -10.82
CA GLU A 355 7.83 -20.68 -11.41
C GLU A 355 6.79 -21.34 -10.50
N GLU A 356 6.92 -21.22 -9.19
CA GLU A 356 6.07 -21.90 -8.21
C GLU A 356 4.83 -21.08 -7.82
N ILE A 357 4.88 -19.74 -7.90
CA ILE A 357 3.74 -18.87 -7.59
C ILE A 357 2.71 -18.94 -8.73
N LYS A 358 1.65 -19.74 -8.53
CA LYS A 358 0.59 -19.97 -9.52
C LYS A 358 -0.78 -19.92 -8.87
N PRO A 359 -1.82 -19.44 -9.59
CA PRO A 359 -3.18 -19.47 -9.10
C PRO A 359 -3.61 -20.88 -8.63
N GLY A 360 -4.31 -20.92 -7.51
CA GLY A 360 -4.81 -22.13 -6.88
C GLY A 360 -3.88 -22.79 -5.87
N ARG A 361 -2.58 -22.49 -5.90
CA ARG A 361 -1.63 -22.99 -4.90
C ARG A 361 -1.67 -22.11 -3.63
N THR A 362 -1.44 -22.73 -2.49
CA THR A 362 -1.29 -22.03 -1.21
C THR A 362 0.13 -21.49 -1.03
N GLY A 363 0.29 -20.49 -0.16
CA GLY A 363 1.61 -19.98 0.20
C GLY A 363 2.52 -21.06 0.78
N ASN A 364 1.98 -21.96 1.62
CA ASN A 364 2.71 -23.05 2.23
C ASN A 364 3.18 -24.11 1.22
N GLU A 365 2.36 -24.45 0.23
CA GLU A 365 2.76 -25.35 -0.87
C GLU A 365 3.87 -24.74 -1.72
N ILE A 366 3.81 -23.43 -1.97
CA ILE A 366 4.82 -22.69 -2.72
C ILE A 366 6.12 -22.65 -1.93
N LEU A 367 6.08 -22.25 -0.66
CA LEU A 367 7.26 -22.21 0.22
C LEU A 367 8.01 -23.54 0.23
N LYS A 368 7.28 -24.65 0.50
CA LYS A 368 7.87 -25.97 0.52
C LYS A 368 8.56 -26.30 -0.80
N SER A 369 7.90 -26.06 -1.92
CA SER A 369 8.43 -26.34 -3.25
C SER A 369 9.70 -25.52 -3.57
N VAL A 370 9.67 -24.21 -3.24
CA VAL A 370 10.83 -23.33 -3.43
C VAL A 370 12.02 -23.80 -2.61
N LEU A 371 11.84 -24.06 -1.32
CA LEU A 371 12.92 -24.51 -0.42
C LEU A 371 13.51 -25.87 -0.83
N ASP A 372 12.66 -26.83 -1.24
CA ASP A 372 13.12 -28.13 -1.72
C ASP A 372 13.97 -28.00 -2.99
N ARG A 373 13.53 -27.16 -3.94
CA ARG A 373 14.25 -26.90 -5.20
C ARG A 373 15.54 -26.14 -5.00
N MET A 374 15.57 -25.16 -4.06
CA MET A 374 16.79 -24.47 -3.65
C MET A 374 17.82 -25.45 -3.08
N LYS A 375 17.39 -26.27 -2.13
CA LYS A 375 18.25 -27.29 -1.50
C LYS A 375 18.86 -28.24 -2.54
N ALA A 376 18.05 -28.67 -3.52
CA ALA A 376 18.53 -29.53 -4.62
C ALA A 376 19.58 -28.83 -5.50
N LYS A 377 19.60 -27.50 -5.58
CA LYS A 377 20.63 -26.71 -6.28
C LYS A 377 21.80 -26.30 -5.39
N GLY A 378 21.85 -26.74 -4.12
CA GLY A 378 22.87 -26.34 -3.16
C GLY A 378 22.81 -24.86 -2.74
N ILE A 379 21.66 -24.19 -2.92
CA ILE A 379 21.45 -22.80 -2.50
C ILE A 379 21.02 -22.81 -1.04
N ASN A 380 21.76 -22.11 -0.18
CA ASN A 380 21.39 -21.87 1.21
C ASN A 380 20.70 -20.51 1.33
N GLY A 381 19.45 -20.51 1.78
CA GLY A 381 18.70 -19.26 1.90
C GLY A 381 17.33 -19.47 2.55
N THR A 382 16.60 -18.37 2.72
CA THR A 382 15.26 -18.31 3.28
C THR A 382 14.35 -17.44 2.39
N MET A 383 13.05 -17.63 2.54
CA MET A 383 12.05 -16.91 1.77
C MET A 383 11.02 -16.29 2.70
N TYR A 384 10.72 -15.03 2.46
CA TYR A 384 9.54 -14.32 2.96
C TYR A 384 8.98 -13.51 1.80
N SER A 385 7.95 -14.03 1.15
CA SER A 385 7.28 -13.30 0.07
C SER A 385 5.82 -13.09 0.43
N HIS A 386 5.30 -11.96 0.05
CA HIS A 386 3.96 -11.54 0.43
C HIS A 386 3.23 -10.85 -0.73
N PRO A 387 1.88 -10.83 -0.72
CA PRO A 387 1.14 -9.97 -1.63
C PRO A 387 1.47 -8.50 -1.40
N ILE A 388 1.39 -7.69 -2.46
CA ILE A 388 1.61 -6.24 -2.45
C ILE A 388 0.46 -5.51 -3.17
N GLY A 389 0.28 -4.24 -2.91
CA GLY A 389 -0.69 -3.40 -3.59
C GLY A 389 -1.32 -2.35 -2.68
N MET A 390 -2.62 -2.46 -2.33
CA MET A 390 -3.28 -1.48 -1.46
C MET A 390 -2.70 -1.46 -0.03
N HIS A 391 -2.05 -2.54 0.37
CA HIS A 391 -1.25 -2.62 1.59
C HIS A 391 0.13 -3.13 1.19
N GLY A 392 1.16 -2.75 1.93
CA GLY A 392 2.53 -3.19 1.70
C GLY A 392 2.66 -4.70 1.95
N HIS A 393 2.51 -5.16 3.19
CA HIS A 393 2.29 -6.58 3.48
C HIS A 393 0.82 -6.91 3.15
N GLY A 394 0.54 -7.18 1.88
CA GLY A 394 -0.78 -7.17 1.28
C GLY A 394 -1.72 -8.31 1.70
N ALA A 395 -2.97 -8.19 1.24
CA ALA A 395 -4.01 -9.19 1.46
C ALA A 395 -3.77 -10.42 0.58
N GLY A 396 -3.69 -11.60 1.19
CA GLY A 396 -3.52 -12.88 0.50
C GLY A 396 -2.52 -13.81 1.19
N PRO A 397 -2.01 -14.85 0.47
CA PRO A 397 -1.13 -15.87 1.03
C PRO A 397 0.26 -15.34 1.36
N LEU A 398 0.75 -15.63 2.56
CA LEU A 398 2.17 -15.50 2.88
C LEU A 398 2.94 -16.72 2.40
N ILE A 399 4.15 -16.49 1.89
CA ILE A 399 5.08 -17.52 1.46
C ILE A 399 6.32 -17.48 2.36
N GLY A 400 6.22 -18.12 3.51
CA GLY A 400 7.21 -18.06 4.58
C GLY A 400 7.11 -16.81 5.45
N LEU A 401 7.86 -16.83 6.52
CA LEU A 401 8.30 -15.72 7.36
C LEU A 401 9.75 -16.02 7.75
N TRP A 402 10.55 -15.01 8.06
CA TRP A 402 11.98 -15.20 8.36
C TRP A 402 12.24 -16.25 9.45
N ASP A 403 11.31 -16.38 10.42
CA ASP A 403 11.33 -17.33 11.54
C ASP A 403 10.41 -18.56 11.34
N LEU A 404 9.63 -18.62 10.24
CA LEU A 404 8.70 -19.72 9.95
C LEU A 404 8.90 -20.26 8.54
N GLN A 405 10.03 -20.96 8.33
CA GLN A 405 10.37 -21.60 7.04
C GLN A 405 9.71 -22.99 6.85
N GLY A 406 9.03 -23.52 7.85
CA GLY A 406 8.26 -24.75 7.78
C GLY A 406 6.80 -24.58 7.34
N GLY A 407 6.36 -23.35 7.18
CA GLY A 407 4.98 -22.98 6.82
C GLY A 407 4.41 -21.92 7.77
N VAL A 408 3.48 -21.12 7.27
CA VAL A 408 2.79 -20.05 8.02
C VAL A 408 1.34 -20.49 8.28
N PRO A 409 0.97 -20.81 9.52
CA PRO A 409 -0.40 -21.23 9.83
C PRO A 409 -1.43 -20.17 9.46
N GLY A 410 -2.52 -20.58 8.83
CA GLY A 410 -3.62 -19.71 8.43
C GLY A 410 -3.28 -18.83 7.22
N ARG A 411 -2.43 -17.82 7.36
CA ARG A 411 -2.09 -16.91 6.26
C ARG A 411 -1.38 -17.60 5.10
N GLY A 412 -0.55 -18.60 5.36
CA GLY A 412 0.09 -19.41 4.33
C GLY A 412 -0.85 -20.42 3.65
N ASP A 413 -2.03 -20.69 4.24
CA ASP A 413 -3.03 -21.62 3.68
C ASP A 413 -3.96 -20.94 2.65
N ALA A 414 -3.94 -19.62 2.56
CA ALA A 414 -4.63 -18.89 1.51
C ALA A 414 -4.02 -19.20 0.13
N LYS A 415 -4.84 -19.04 -0.91
CA LYS A 415 -4.45 -19.36 -2.29
C LYS A 415 -4.10 -18.11 -3.08
N VAL A 416 -3.13 -18.26 -3.95
CA VAL A 416 -2.86 -17.31 -5.02
C VAL A 416 -4.08 -17.25 -5.96
N ILE A 417 -4.51 -16.06 -6.32
CA ILE A 417 -5.57 -15.81 -7.30
C ILE A 417 -5.01 -15.07 -8.53
N PRO A 418 -5.67 -15.18 -9.71
CA PRO A 418 -5.34 -14.35 -10.85
C PRO A 418 -5.47 -12.85 -10.53
N SER A 419 -4.71 -12.02 -11.21
CA SER A 419 -4.67 -10.55 -11.01
C SER A 419 -4.23 -10.14 -9.59
N MET A 420 -3.32 -10.88 -8.98
CA MET A 420 -2.69 -10.58 -7.69
C MET A 420 -1.23 -10.18 -7.89
N TRP A 421 -0.72 -9.31 -7.05
CA TRP A 421 0.70 -8.94 -7.07
C TRP A 421 1.40 -9.44 -5.83
N PHE A 422 2.70 -9.70 -5.98
CA PHE A 422 3.57 -10.15 -4.88
C PHE A 422 4.85 -9.34 -4.88
N SER A 423 5.41 -9.15 -3.70
CA SER A 423 6.82 -8.86 -3.53
C SER A 423 7.56 -10.17 -3.30
N ILE A 424 8.52 -10.47 -4.19
CA ILE A 424 9.34 -11.68 -4.12
C ILE A 424 10.56 -11.39 -3.28
N GLU A 425 10.36 -11.47 -1.98
CA GLU A 425 11.37 -11.22 -0.95
C GLU A 425 12.02 -12.51 -0.51
N LEU A 426 13.34 -12.56 -0.58
CA LEU A 426 14.13 -13.74 -0.23
C LEU A 426 15.61 -13.38 -0.04
N GLN A 427 16.35 -14.29 0.56
CA GLN A 427 17.79 -14.12 0.69
C GLN A 427 18.52 -15.44 0.45
N ALA A 428 19.69 -15.36 -0.20
CA ALA A 428 20.64 -16.47 -0.34
C ALA A 428 21.98 -16.10 0.30
N THR A 429 22.58 -17.07 0.99
CA THR A 429 23.89 -16.89 1.64
C THR A 429 24.92 -17.74 0.91
N THR A 430 26.00 -17.11 0.45
CA THR A 430 27.05 -17.77 -0.34
C THR A 430 28.42 -17.48 0.27
N PRO A 431 29.27 -18.51 0.48
CA PRO A 431 30.66 -18.27 0.83
C PRO A 431 31.41 -17.61 -0.32
N VAL A 432 32.09 -16.48 -0.05
CA VAL A 432 32.83 -15.70 -1.06
C VAL A 432 34.33 -15.92 -0.88
N ALA A 433 34.97 -16.55 -1.89
CA ALA A 433 36.38 -16.92 -1.82
C ALA A 433 37.31 -15.72 -1.62
N GLU A 434 37.06 -14.59 -2.29
CA GLU A 434 37.79 -13.33 -2.17
C GLU A 434 37.69 -12.72 -0.78
N TRP A 435 36.68 -13.14 0.01
CA TRP A 435 36.51 -12.75 1.41
C TRP A 435 36.97 -13.87 2.38
N GLY A 436 37.86 -14.75 1.93
CA GLY A 436 38.38 -15.87 2.76
C GLY A 436 37.32 -16.91 3.13
N GLY A 437 36.27 -17.04 2.32
CA GLY A 437 35.15 -17.95 2.59
C GLY A 437 34.07 -17.36 3.50
N GLN A 438 34.14 -16.08 3.83
CA GLN A 438 33.08 -15.41 4.57
C GLN A 438 31.75 -15.57 3.83
N ALA A 439 30.71 -15.93 4.58
CA ALA A 439 29.36 -16.03 4.05
C ALA A 439 28.78 -14.62 3.80
N VAL A 440 28.38 -14.35 2.55
CA VAL A 440 27.75 -13.11 2.17
C VAL A 440 26.29 -13.36 1.85
N ARG A 441 25.40 -12.57 2.46
CA ARG A 441 23.96 -12.60 2.24
C ARG A 441 23.61 -11.65 1.09
N MET A 442 22.91 -12.17 0.11
CA MET A 442 22.24 -11.38 -0.94
C MET A 442 20.74 -11.45 -0.69
N ALA A 443 20.20 -10.38 -0.14
CA ALA A 443 18.76 -10.19 0.05
C ALA A 443 18.23 -9.39 -1.13
N GLN A 444 17.21 -9.91 -1.78
CA GLN A 444 16.62 -9.30 -2.95
C GLN A 444 15.10 -9.34 -2.87
N GLU A 445 14.47 -8.29 -3.35
CA GLU A 445 13.03 -8.19 -3.43
C GLU A 445 12.63 -7.43 -4.67
N GLU A 446 11.70 -8.01 -5.42
CA GLU A 446 11.17 -7.40 -6.63
C GLU A 446 9.66 -7.63 -6.72
N ASP A 447 8.96 -6.61 -7.13
CA ASP A 447 7.53 -6.68 -7.36
C ASP A 447 7.19 -7.53 -8.60
N MET A 448 6.28 -8.49 -8.41
CA MET A 448 5.83 -9.44 -9.42
C MET A 448 4.31 -9.36 -9.61
N ILE A 449 3.87 -9.61 -10.83
CA ILE A 449 2.47 -9.64 -11.23
C ILE A 449 2.07 -11.07 -11.61
N VAL A 450 1.01 -11.57 -11.01
CA VAL A 450 0.24 -12.72 -11.53
C VAL A 450 -0.85 -12.14 -12.41
N GLY A 451 -0.75 -12.32 -13.71
CA GLY A 451 -1.72 -11.79 -14.68
C GLY A 451 -3.11 -12.42 -14.55
N ALA A 452 -4.08 -11.85 -15.22
CA ALA A 452 -5.43 -12.43 -15.32
C ALA A 452 -5.43 -13.81 -16.00
N ASP A 453 -4.44 -14.08 -16.85
CA ASP A 453 -4.20 -15.38 -17.50
C ASP A 453 -3.46 -16.39 -16.59
N GLY A 454 -3.13 -15.99 -15.36
CA GLY A 454 -2.39 -16.79 -14.39
C GLY A 454 -0.89 -16.88 -14.61
N LYS A 455 -0.33 -16.18 -15.62
CA LYS A 455 1.11 -16.13 -15.85
C LYS A 455 1.78 -15.10 -14.96
N THR A 456 2.97 -15.43 -14.52
CA THR A 456 3.80 -14.56 -13.69
C THR A 456 4.79 -13.76 -14.55
N ARG A 457 5.02 -12.51 -14.15
CA ARG A 457 6.05 -11.64 -14.73
C ARG A 457 6.51 -10.60 -13.70
N TRP A 458 7.71 -10.10 -13.83
CA TRP A 458 8.14 -8.95 -13.05
C TRP A 458 7.29 -7.72 -13.38
N SER A 459 7.02 -6.88 -12.39
CA SER A 459 6.36 -5.59 -12.62
C SER A 459 7.17 -4.71 -13.58
N LEU A 460 8.49 -4.70 -13.42
CA LEU A 460 9.44 -4.05 -14.32
C LEU A 460 10.53 -5.02 -14.77
N LYS A 461 11.42 -5.39 -13.86
CA LYS A 461 12.58 -6.26 -14.05
C LYS A 461 13.12 -6.67 -12.70
N ARG A 462 14.09 -7.58 -12.65
CA ARG A 462 14.85 -7.86 -11.44
C ARG A 462 16.29 -7.34 -11.54
N GLN A 463 16.95 -7.25 -10.40
CA GLN A 463 18.36 -6.90 -10.34
C GLN A 463 19.25 -8.08 -10.77
N ASN A 464 20.00 -7.91 -11.87
CA ASN A 464 20.91 -8.93 -12.40
C ASN A 464 22.39 -8.63 -12.15
N SER A 465 22.72 -7.45 -11.67
CA SER A 465 24.08 -7.04 -11.30
C SER A 465 24.04 -6.11 -10.10
N LEU A 466 25.06 -6.14 -9.27
CA LEU A 466 25.22 -5.18 -8.17
C LEU A 466 25.28 -3.76 -8.72
N PHE A 467 24.63 -2.82 -8.06
CA PHE A 467 24.90 -1.40 -8.31
C PHE A 467 26.33 -1.10 -7.85
N LEU A 468 27.07 -0.35 -8.66
CA LEU A 468 28.46 -0.02 -8.38
C LEU A 468 28.58 1.43 -7.91
N VAL A 469 29.02 1.59 -6.66
CA VAL A 469 29.32 2.91 -6.09
C VAL A 469 30.80 3.19 -6.35
N LYS A 470 31.11 4.23 -7.13
CA LYS A 470 32.50 4.65 -7.37
C LYS A 470 33.06 5.33 -6.12
N SER A 471 34.16 4.80 -5.57
CA SER A 471 34.91 5.55 -4.59
C SER A 471 35.64 6.69 -5.29
N GLN A 472 35.39 7.94 -4.84
CA GLN A 472 36.18 9.05 -5.31
C GLN A 472 37.63 8.81 -4.81
N GLY A 473 38.53 8.46 -5.73
CA GLY A 473 39.94 8.39 -5.41
C GLY A 473 40.42 9.77 -4.94
N LYS A 474 41.04 9.80 -3.75
CA LYS A 474 41.90 10.96 -3.36
C LYS A 474 43.16 10.92 -4.18
#